data_07eb6fef7cb5c846709254654bdf81df
#
_entry.id   07eb6fef7cb5c846709254654bdf81df
#
_cell.length_a   1.000
_cell.length_b   1.000
_cell.length_c   1.000
_cell.angle_alpha   90.00
_cell.angle_beta   90.00
_cell.angle_gamma   90.00
#
_symmetry.space_group_name_H-M   'P 1'
#
loop_
_entity.id
_entity.type
_entity.pdbx_description
1 polymer ?
#
loop_
_entity_poly.entity_id
_entity_poly.type
_entity_poly.pdbx_seq_one_letter_code
_entity_poly.pdbx_strand_id
1 'polypeptide(L)'
;NVTQTTTFFVYNDDGTCDNEHEFTVTIVPDFEDQVACGGYELPQLPIGGFYTQAEGQGTQIPDGTYIEESQTIFYYAETTTLPNCTSNTSFYIQVKPIPPVDSLEGVVLCEGETYVLPAVTNGQFFTQSNRGGTMLQAGDVISSSQTIYINNEDNGCTNETSFEVEIRP
;
A
#
# COMPACT_ATOMS: atom_id res chain seq x y z
N ASN A 1 -8.59 -26.49 -13.43
CA ASN A 1 -8.60 -25.90 -12.09
C ASN A 1 -9.32 -24.56 -12.14
N VAL A 2 -10.25 -24.34 -11.23
CA VAL A 2 -10.92 -23.06 -11.05
C VAL A 2 -10.07 -22.23 -10.09
N THR A 3 -9.58 -21.08 -10.53
CA THR A 3 -8.71 -20.19 -9.76
C THR A 3 -9.36 -18.84 -9.43
N GLN A 4 -10.57 -18.64 -9.93
CA GLN A 4 -11.40 -17.46 -9.67
C GLN A 4 -12.84 -17.90 -9.46
N THR A 5 -13.63 -17.16 -8.70
CA THR A 5 -15.06 -17.39 -8.56
C THR A 5 -15.71 -17.46 -9.94
N THR A 6 -16.36 -18.58 -10.26
CA THR A 6 -16.87 -18.87 -11.59
C THR A 6 -18.24 -19.56 -11.49
N THR A 7 -19.19 -19.06 -12.28
CA THR A 7 -20.49 -19.71 -12.45
C THR A 7 -20.44 -20.70 -13.60
N PHE A 8 -20.92 -21.91 -13.35
CA PHE A 8 -21.04 -23.00 -14.32
C PHE A 8 -22.50 -23.26 -14.62
N PHE A 9 -22.76 -23.63 -15.85
CA PHE A 9 -24.08 -24.03 -16.31
C PHE A 9 -24.06 -25.52 -16.70
N VAL A 10 -25.02 -26.27 -16.20
CA VAL A 10 -25.25 -27.65 -16.61
C VAL A 10 -26.50 -27.67 -17.47
N TYR A 11 -26.32 -28.05 -18.71
CA TYR A 11 -27.39 -28.11 -19.68
C TYR A 11 -27.71 -29.56 -20.02
N ASN A 12 -28.98 -29.92 -20.01
CA ASN A 12 -29.50 -31.22 -20.46
C ASN A 12 -30.59 -31.01 -21.50
N ASP A 13 -30.44 -31.63 -22.65
CA ASP A 13 -31.40 -31.64 -23.74
C ASP A 13 -31.67 -33.09 -24.12
N ASP A 14 -32.91 -33.53 -24.02
CA ASP A 14 -33.35 -34.89 -24.43
C ASP A 14 -34.00 -34.94 -25.79
N GLY A 15 -33.95 -33.81 -26.56
CA GLY A 15 -34.54 -33.64 -27.88
C GLY A 15 -36.03 -33.26 -27.86
N THR A 16 -36.64 -33.17 -26.67
CA THR A 16 -38.03 -32.76 -26.48
C THR A 16 -38.17 -31.60 -25.51
N CYS A 17 -37.34 -31.62 -24.44
CA CYS A 17 -37.28 -30.59 -23.42
C CYS A 17 -35.82 -30.30 -23.10
N ASP A 18 -35.51 -29.01 -22.91
CA ASP A 18 -34.24 -28.57 -22.39
C ASP A 18 -34.37 -28.05 -20.97
N ASN A 19 -33.32 -28.24 -20.19
CA ASN A 19 -33.22 -27.73 -18.83
C ASN A 19 -31.76 -27.29 -18.54
N GLU A 20 -31.65 -26.12 -17.98
CA GLU A 20 -30.36 -25.57 -17.54
C GLU A 20 -30.39 -25.31 -16.04
N HIS A 21 -29.30 -25.65 -15.36
CA HIS A 21 -29.09 -25.36 -13.98
C HIS A 21 -27.73 -24.70 -13.79
N GLU A 22 -27.69 -23.61 -13.05
CA GLU A 22 -26.45 -22.92 -12.74
C GLU A 22 -25.96 -23.25 -11.33
N PHE A 23 -24.64 -23.27 -11.16
CA PHE A 23 -24.00 -23.28 -9.85
C PHE A 23 -22.71 -22.48 -9.88
N THR A 24 -22.40 -21.84 -8.76
CA THR A 24 -21.19 -21.01 -8.63
C THR A 24 -20.19 -21.68 -7.71
N VAL A 25 -18.94 -21.79 -8.19
CA VAL A 25 -17.78 -22.14 -7.37
C VAL A 25 -17.16 -20.84 -6.90
N THR A 26 -17.24 -20.59 -5.60
CA THR A 26 -16.67 -19.40 -4.97
C THR A 26 -15.26 -19.72 -4.49
N ILE A 27 -14.28 -18.96 -4.94
CA ILE A 27 -12.90 -19.01 -4.44
C ILE A 27 -12.77 -18.01 -3.30
N VAL A 28 -12.37 -18.51 -2.15
CA VAL A 28 -12.13 -17.71 -0.95
C VAL A 28 -10.74 -17.11 -1.04
N PRO A 29 -10.56 -15.81 -0.76
CA PRO A 29 -9.24 -15.19 -0.69
C PRO A 29 -8.35 -15.85 0.37
N ASP A 30 -7.07 -15.97 0.05
CA ASP A 30 -6.02 -16.31 1.00
C ASP A 30 -5.16 -15.07 1.25
N PHE A 31 -4.77 -14.84 2.48
CA PHE A 31 -4.04 -13.65 2.90
C PHE A 31 -2.70 -14.04 3.53
N GLU A 32 -1.64 -13.43 3.03
CA GLU A 32 -0.30 -13.53 3.60
C GLU A 32 -0.05 -12.35 4.55
N ASP A 33 0.91 -12.52 5.48
CA ASP A 33 1.36 -11.46 6.36
C ASP A 33 1.85 -10.25 5.56
N GLN A 34 1.54 -9.06 6.04
CA GLN A 34 1.84 -7.79 5.38
C GLN A 34 2.84 -6.98 6.18
N VAL A 35 3.70 -6.26 5.48
CA VAL A 35 4.58 -5.23 6.07
C VAL A 35 4.34 -3.93 5.33
N ALA A 36 3.93 -2.90 6.04
CA ALA A 36 3.58 -1.60 5.48
C ALA A 36 4.22 -0.45 6.25
N CYS A 37 4.45 0.65 5.57
CA CYS A 37 4.97 1.89 6.15
C CYS A 37 3.82 2.86 6.42
N GLY A 38 3.65 3.26 7.68
CA GLY A 38 2.60 4.19 8.10
C GLY A 38 1.21 3.60 8.21
N GLY A 39 0.94 2.47 7.58
CA GLY A 39 -0.33 1.76 7.65
C GLY A 39 -0.61 0.90 6.43
N TYR A 40 -1.68 0.10 6.51
CA TYR A 40 -2.12 -0.83 5.48
C TYR A 40 -3.62 -0.71 5.25
N GLU A 41 -4.05 -0.53 4.02
CA GLU A 41 -5.47 -0.52 3.65
C GLU A 41 -5.94 -1.94 3.37
N LEU A 42 -6.98 -2.39 4.10
CA LEU A 42 -7.59 -3.70 3.89
C LEU A 42 -8.23 -3.76 2.50
N PRO A 43 -8.03 -4.86 1.74
CA PRO A 43 -8.62 -4.99 0.42
C PRO A 43 -10.14 -5.14 0.45
N GLN A 44 -10.78 -4.91 -0.70
CA GLN A 44 -12.19 -5.22 -0.90
C GLN A 44 -12.38 -6.74 -1.01
N LEU A 45 -13.39 -7.25 -0.33
CA LEU A 45 -13.69 -8.68 -0.31
C LEU A 45 -14.84 -9.03 -1.26
N PRO A 46 -14.71 -10.11 -2.04
CA PRO A 46 -15.82 -10.63 -2.83
C PRO A 46 -16.85 -11.38 -1.97
N ILE A 47 -16.43 -11.92 -0.83
CA ILE A 47 -17.25 -12.69 0.12
C ILE A 47 -16.59 -12.62 1.51
N GLY A 48 -17.40 -12.75 2.56
CA GLY A 48 -16.93 -12.78 3.95
C GLY A 48 -16.69 -11.39 4.54
N GLY A 49 -15.82 -11.31 5.54
CA GLY A 49 -15.47 -10.07 6.22
C GLY A 49 -14.21 -10.21 7.06
N PHE A 50 -13.65 -9.07 7.43
CA PHE A 50 -12.55 -8.98 8.38
C PHE A 50 -13.06 -8.76 9.79
N TYR A 51 -12.38 -9.33 10.78
CA TYR A 51 -12.78 -9.30 12.18
C TYR A 51 -11.56 -9.15 13.10
N THR A 52 -11.84 -8.68 14.33
CA THR A 52 -10.82 -8.58 15.38
C THR A 52 -10.53 -9.91 16.08
N GLN A 53 -11.37 -10.94 15.87
CA GLN A 53 -11.23 -12.28 16.45
C GLN A 53 -11.60 -13.35 15.42
N ALA A 54 -11.13 -14.57 15.65
CA ALA A 54 -11.41 -15.71 14.79
C ALA A 54 -12.90 -16.06 14.69
N GLU A 55 -13.27 -16.83 13.68
CA GLU A 55 -14.61 -17.40 13.49
C GLU A 55 -15.73 -16.32 13.36
N GLY A 56 -15.39 -15.15 12.81
CA GLY A 56 -16.33 -14.05 12.66
C GLY A 56 -16.72 -13.39 13.98
N GLN A 57 -15.94 -13.62 15.03
CA GLN A 57 -16.18 -13.04 16.35
C GLN A 57 -15.51 -11.67 16.53
N GLY A 58 -15.85 -11.00 17.62
CA GLY A 58 -15.35 -9.66 17.90
C GLY A 58 -16.05 -8.59 17.07
N THR A 59 -15.30 -7.56 16.71
CA THR A 59 -15.81 -6.45 15.89
C THR A 59 -15.47 -6.70 14.43
N GLN A 60 -16.46 -6.55 13.55
CA GLN A 60 -16.23 -6.56 12.11
C GLN A 60 -15.49 -5.27 11.71
N ILE A 61 -14.47 -5.44 10.86
CA ILE A 61 -13.67 -4.37 10.31
C ILE A 61 -14.11 -4.18 8.85
N PRO A 62 -14.61 -3.00 8.47
CA PRO A 62 -15.03 -2.76 7.09
C PRO A 62 -13.89 -2.91 6.08
N ASP A 63 -14.22 -3.36 4.89
CA ASP A 63 -13.29 -3.35 3.75
C ASP A 63 -12.79 -1.92 3.48
N GLY A 64 -11.53 -1.78 3.07
CA GLY A 64 -10.90 -0.48 2.85
C GLY A 64 -10.52 0.26 4.15
N THR A 65 -10.71 -0.36 5.34
CA THR A 65 -10.22 0.23 6.59
C THR A 65 -8.70 0.34 6.56
N TYR A 66 -8.18 1.51 6.93
CA TYR A 66 -6.75 1.76 7.05
C TYR A 66 -6.26 1.35 8.44
N ILE A 67 -5.33 0.41 8.51
CA ILE A 67 -4.76 -0.15 9.73
C ILE A 67 -3.45 0.57 10.04
N GLU A 68 -3.42 1.35 11.11
CA GLU A 68 -2.27 2.18 11.50
C GLU A 68 -1.38 1.54 12.55
N GLU A 69 -1.83 0.47 13.19
CA GLU A 69 -1.08 -0.25 14.22
C GLU A 69 -0.90 -1.72 13.85
N SER A 70 0.26 -2.29 14.21
CA SER A 70 0.53 -3.70 13.96
C SER A 70 -0.45 -4.59 14.71
N GLN A 71 -1.15 -5.45 14.00
CA GLN A 71 -2.14 -6.36 14.57
C GLN A 71 -2.41 -7.58 13.68
N THR A 72 -3.05 -8.60 14.25
CA THR A 72 -3.57 -9.74 13.50
C THR A 72 -5.01 -9.44 13.08
N ILE A 73 -5.29 -9.64 11.81
CA ILE A 73 -6.64 -9.55 11.24
C ILE A 73 -7.12 -10.98 10.96
N PHE A 74 -8.37 -11.25 11.30
CA PHE A 74 -9.05 -12.50 11.04
C PHE A 74 -10.01 -12.33 9.88
N TYR A 75 -9.95 -13.23 8.93
CA TYR A 75 -10.90 -13.32 7.84
C TYR A 75 -11.86 -14.49 8.09
N TYR A 76 -13.14 -14.24 7.92
CA TYR A 76 -14.18 -15.26 8.02
C TYR A 76 -15.17 -15.12 6.86
N ALA A 77 -15.47 -16.25 6.24
CA ALA A 77 -16.50 -16.35 5.21
C ALA A 77 -17.32 -17.63 5.41
N GLU A 78 -18.60 -17.53 5.10
CA GLU A 78 -19.53 -18.65 5.10
C GLU A 78 -20.35 -18.61 3.80
N THR A 79 -20.47 -19.78 3.15
CA THR A 79 -21.33 -19.91 1.97
C THR A 79 -22.79 -20.06 2.39
N THR A 80 -23.70 -19.43 1.65
CA THR A 80 -25.15 -19.49 1.90
C THR A 80 -25.83 -20.68 1.22
N THR A 81 -25.08 -21.44 0.39
CA THR A 81 -25.58 -22.63 -0.32
C THR A 81 -25.11 -23.91 0.35
N LEU A 82 -26.01 -24.89 0.44
CA LEU A 82 -25.67 -26.20 1.01
C LEU A 82 -24.78 -27.06 0.08
N PRO A 83 -23.77 -27.78 0.64
CA PRO A 83 -23.39 -27.76 2.05
C PRO A 83 -22.69 -26.47 2.43
N ASN A 84 -23.04 -25.90 3.58
CA ASN A 84 -22.40 -24.70 4.08
C ASN A 84 -20.91 -24.98 4.31
N CYS A 85 -20.07 -24.17 3.69
CA CYS A 85 -18.62 -24.21 3.88
C CYS A 85 -18.21 -22.91 4.58
N THR A 86 -17.32 -23.03 5.56
CA THR A 86 -16.72 -21.90 6.24
C THR A 86 -15.24 -21.82 5.91
N SER A 87 -14.72 -20.60 5.81
CA SER A 87 -13.30 -20.31 5.77
C SER A 87 -12.95 -19.40 6.93
N ASN A 88 -11.88 -19.75 7.63
CA ASN A 88 -11.39 -18.98 8.77
C ASN A 88 -9.86 -18.95 8.70
N THR A 89 -9.29 -17.81 8.34
CA THR A 89 -7.86 -17.59 8.24
C THR A 89 -7.46 -16.31 8.98
N SER A 90 -6.18 -16.10 9.17
CA SER A 90 -5.67 -14.87 9.76
C SER A 90 -4.33 -14.50 9.13
N PHE A 91 -4.03 -13.22 9.13
CA PHE A 91 -2.75 -12.68 8.70
C PHE A 91 -2.33 -11.55 9.63
N TYR A 92 -1.02 -11.37 9.75
CA TYR A 92 -0.46 -10.32 10.57
C TYR A 92 -0.09 -9.12 9.70
N ILE A 93 -0.47 -7.92 10.14
CA ILE A 93 -0.06 -6.67 9.54
C ILE A 93 1.00 -6.06 10.46
N GLN A 94 2.23 -5.95 9.95
CA GLN A 94 3.30 -5.20 10.60
C GLN A 94 3.32 -3.79 10.04
N VAL A 95 2.92 -2.81 10.83
CA VAL A 95 3.01 -1.39 10.48
C VAL A 95 4.31 -0.83 11.05
N LYS A 96 5.15 -0.31 10.16
CA LYS A 96 6.39 0.38 10.50
C LYS A 96 6.17 1.90 10.45
N PRO A 97 6.80 2.67 11.33
CA PRO A 97 6.70 4.12 11.27
C PRO A 97 7.33 4.66 9.98
N ILE A 98 6.74 5.72 9.45
CA ILE A 98 7.37 6.52 8.39
C ILE A 98 8.48 7.34 9.06
N PRO A 99 9.73 7.30 8.57
CA PRO A 99 10.80 8.07 9.16
C PRO A 99 10.56 9.57 9.00
N PRO A 100 10.94 10.39 9.99
CA PRO A 100 10.90 11.84 9.83
C PRO A 100 11.85 12.27 8.72
N VAL A 101 11.51 13.32 7.99
CA VAL A 101 12.36 13.94 6.97
C VAL A 101 12.33 15.45 7.16
N ASP A 102 13.49 16.10 7.05
CA ASP A 102 13.56 17.55 7.11
C ASP A 102 12.99 18.18 5.82
N SER A 103 12.45 19.38 5.92
CA SER A 103 11.97 20.15 4.78
C SER A 103 12.65 21.52 4.75
N LEU A 104 12.97 21.99 3.56
CA LEU A 104 13.54 23.30 3.31
C LEU A 104 12.62 24.09 2.37
N GLU A 105 12.60 25.41 2.57
CA GLU A 105 11.87 26.30 1.68
C GLU A 105 12.65 26.49 0.37
N GLY A 106 11.92 26.67 -0.72
CA GLY A 106 12.51 27.04 -2.02
C GLY A 106 13.21 28.37 -1.95
N VAL A 107 14.28 28.54 -2.73
CA VAL A 107 15.08 29.75 -2.76
C VAL A 107 15.17 30.29 -4.19
N VAL A 108 15.09 31.63 -4.31
CA VAL A 108 15.27 32.35 -5.57
C VAL A 108 16.51 33.23 -5.45
N LEU A 109 17.44 33.09 -6.38
CA LEU A 109 18.73 33.78 -6.45
C LEU A 109 18.84 34.57 -7.76
N CYS A 110 19.74 35.55 -7.81
CA CYS A 110 20.10 36.23 -9.04
C CYS A 110 21.23 35.49 -9.79
N GLU A 111 21.35 35.74 -11.08
CA GLU A 111 22.45 35.19 -11.90
C GLU A 111 23.82 35.49 -11.27
N GLY A 112 24.66 34.48 -11.18
CA GLY A 112 25.98 34.54 -10.56
C GLY A 112 26.01 34.25 -9.06
N GLU A 113 24.85 34.17 -8.40
CA GLU A 113 24.76 33.69 -7.02
C GLU A 113 24.67 32.16 -6.96
N THR A 114 24.95 31.64 -5.78
CA THR A 114 24.94 30.19 -5.53
C THR A 114 24.26 29.90 -4.20
N TYR A 115 23.63 28.74 -4.11
CA TYR A 115 23.04 28.23 -2.87
C TYR A 115 23.95 27.18 -2.25
N VAL A 116 24.29 27.35 -0.98
CA VAL A 116 25.05 26.34 -0.22
C VAL A 116 24.07 25.49 0.59
N LEU A 117 24.09 24.18 0.39
CA LEU A 117 23.20 23.27 1.09
C LEU A 117 23.47 23.32 2.61
N PRO A 118 22.45 23.57 3.43
CA PRO A 118 22.58 23.56 4.89
C PRO A 118 22.75 22.12 5.41
N ALA A 119 23.05 21.97 6.69
CA ALA A 119 22.97 20.67 7.36
C ALA A 119 21.50 20.31 7.61
N VAL A 120 21.15 19.05 7.36
CA VAL A 120 19.87 18.45 7.73
C VAL A 120 20.11 17.37 8.79
N THR A 121 19.12 17.14 9.65
CA THR A 121 19.18 16.13 10.72
C THR A 121 18.56 14.82 10.25
N ASN A 122 17.44 14.91 9.56
CA ASN A 122 16.66 13.77 9.10
C ASN A 122 16.65 13.72 7.58
N GLY A 123 17.56 12.94 7.01
CA GLY A 123 17.63 12.71 5.58
C GLY A 123 18.97 13.06 4.94
N GLN A 124 19.04 12.84 3.65
CA GLN A 124 20.20 13.10 2.78
C GLN A 124 19.70 13.75 1.48
N PHE A 125 20.53 14.62 0.89
CA PHE A 125 20.18 15.31 -0.34
C PHE A 125 20.45 14.47 -1.59
N PHE A 126 19.55 14.58 -2.58
CA PHE A 126 19.67 13.93 -3.89
C PHE A 126 19.22 14.89 -5.00
N THR A 127 19.79 14.68 -6.21
CA THR A 127 19.41 15.47 -7.39
C THR A 127 18.16 14.95 -8.10
N GLN A 128 17.66 13.78 -7.72
CA GLN A 128 16.42 13.18 -8.25
C GLN A 128 15.65 12.48 -7.14
N SER A 129 14.35 12.37 -7.34
CA SER A 129 13.43 11.67 -6.42
C SER A 129 13.83 10.21 -6.21
N ASN A 130 13.33 9.62 -5.11
CA ASN A 130 13.55 8.23 -4.73
C ASN A 130 15.04 7.86 -4.61
N ARG A 131 15.85 8.76 -4.03
CA ARG A 131 17.30 8.60 -3.86
C ARG A 131 18.03 8.47 -5.19
N GLY A 132 17.45 8.98 -6.26
CA GLY A 132 18.02 8.96 -7.61
C GLY A 132 19.04 10.07 -7.84
N GLY A 133 19.76 9.93 -8.95
CA GLY A 133 20.79 10.88 -9.36
C GLY A 133 22.03 10.85 -8.46
N THR A 134 22.54 12.04 -8.16
CA THR A 134 23.75 12.22 -7.33
C THR A 134 23.34 12.55 -5.90
N MET A 135 23.94 11.87 -4.92
CA MET A 135 23.86 12.23 -3.51
C MET A 135 24.71 13.47 -3.26
N LEU A 136 24.12 14.46 -2.60
CA LEU A 136 24.76 15.72 -2.22
C LEU A 136 24.94 15.80 -0.69
N GLN A 137 25.84 16.64 -0.24
CA GLN A 137 26.16 16.84 1.16
C GLN A 137 25.94 18.27 1.61
N ALA A 138 25.79 18.46 2.92
CA ALA A 138 25.83 19.79 3.50
C ALA A 138 27.14 20.51 3.11
N GLY A 139 27.04 21.74 2.65
CA GLY A 139 28.14 22.53 2.12
C GLY A 139 28.34 22.45 0.61
N ASP A 140 27.67 21.51 -0.08
CA ASP A 140 27.69 21.48 -1.55
C ASP A 140 27.03 22.74 -2.14
N VAL A 141 27.58 23.20 -3.25
CA VAL A 141 27.19 24.45 -3.90
C VAL A 141 26.30 24.17 -5.10
N ILE A 142 25.12 24.75 -5.09
CA ILE A 142 24.16 24.70 -6.19
C ILE A 142 24.27 26.00 -6.99
N SER A 143 24.68 25.89 -8.26
CA SER A 143 24.95 27.01 -9.17
C SER A 143 24.02 27.04 -10.38
N SER A 144 23.01 26.18 -10.44
CA SER A 144 21.99 26.15 -11.50
C SER A 144 20.63 25.83 -10.93
N SER A 145 19.57 26.34 -11.57
CA SER A 145 18.18 26.03 -11.17
C SER A 145 17.91 24.54 -11.23
N GLN A 146 17.47 23.98 -10.13
CA GLN A 146 17.10 22.57 -10.02
C GLN A 146 16.25 22.30 -8.77
N THR A 147 15.54 21.17 -8.78
CA THR A 147 14.88 20.64 -7.59
C THR A 147 15.84 19.73 -6.83
N ILE A 148 15.93 19.93 -5.52
CA ILE A 148 16.72 19.09 -4.61
C ILE A 148 15.74 18.29 -3.75
N TYR A 149 16.03 17.02 -3.59
CA TYR A 149 15.23 16.08 -2.80
C TYR A 149 15.95 15.75 -1.49
N ILE A 150 15.21 15.70 -0.41
CA ILE A 150 15.69 15.23 0.89
C ILE A 150 14.98 13.92 1.17
N ASN A 151 15.72 12.82 1.26
CA ASN A 151 15.16 11.50 1.48
C ASN A 151 15.74 10.90 2.76
N ASN A 152 14.88 10.35 3.60
CA ASN A 152 15.25 9.57 4.78
C ASN A 152 14.72 8.14 4.67
N GLU A 153 15.52 7.18 5.08
CA GLU A 153 15.16 5.77 5.11
C GLU A 153 15.50 5.19 6.48
N ASP A 154 14.53 4.52 7.08
CA ASP A 154 14.71 3.74 8.30
C ASP A 154 13.86 2.48 8.24
N ASN A 155 14.47 1.34 8.61
CA ASN A 155 13.81 0.02 8.68
C ASN A 155 13.07 -0.40 7.40
N GLY A 156 13.49 0.07 6.23
CA GLY A 156 12.89 -0.22 4.93
C GLY A 156 11.68 0.66 4.61
N CYS A 157 11.41 1.71 5.40
CA CYS A 157 10.47 2.76 5.08
C CYS A 157 11.19 4.02 4.66
N THR A 158 10.66 4.70 3.66
CA THR A 158 11.23 5.94 3.13
C THR A 158 10.27 7.09 3.27
N ASN A 159 10.81 8.29 3.43
CA ASN A 159 10.08 9.54 3.37
C ASN A 159 10.89 10.56 2.60
N GLU A 160 10.23 11.41 1.83
CA GLU A 160 10.90 12.37 0.94
C GLU A 160 10.19 13.70 0.94
N THR A 161 10.99 14.77 0.96
CA THR A 161 10.57 16.15 0.67
C THR A 161 11.42 16.71 -0.45
N SER A 162 11.03 17.84 -1.02
CA SER A 162 11.82 18.53 -2.03
C SER A 162 11.68 20.04 -1.91
N PHE A 163 12.68 20.75 -2.38
CA PHE A 163 12.65 22.20 -2.52
C PHE A 163 13.31 22.62 -3.83
N GLU A 164 12.96 23.78 -4.29
CA GLU A 164 13.45 24.34 -5.55
C GLU A 164 14.52 25.39 -5.30
N VAL A 165 15.63 25.29 -6.03
CA VAL A 165 16.61 26.38 -6.17
C VAL A 165 16.41 26.97 -7.55
N GLU A 166 15.93 28.21 -7.61
CA GLU A 166 15.69 28.97 -8.85
C GLU A 166 16.74 30.07 -8.98
N ILE A 167 17.48 30.10 -10.09
CA ILE A 167 18.43 31.19 -10.41
C ILE A 167 17.89 31.95 -11.61
N ARG A 168 17.57 33.21 -11.40
CA ARG A 168 16.97 34.12 -12.39
C ARG A 168 18.03 35.01 -13.00
N PRO A 169 17.93 35.31 -14.31
CA PRO A 169 18.80 36.27 -15.01
C PRO A 169 18.61 37.69 -14.49
#